data_f03677e02667c14669e48deee42cd217
#
_entry.id   f03677e02667c14669e48deee42cd217
#
_cell.length_a   1.000
_cell.length_b   1.000
_cell.length_c   1.000
_cell.angle_alpha   90.00
_cell.angle_beta   90.00
_cell.angle_gamma   90.00
#
_symmetry.space_group_name_H-M   'P 1'
#
loop_
_entity.id
_entity.type
_entity.pdbx_description
1 polymer ?
#
loop_
_entity_poly.entity_id
_entity_poly.type
_entity_poly.pdbx_seq_one_letter_code
_entity_poly.pdbx_strand_id
1 'polypeptide(L)'
;DAALAVDKITIEYKSNSMFKNNLILLDILANFDWNRPINFSTGGIYDPENIFYLGDYLQFDGFSYRLVPINTPEREDGEMGRVDANSLYNIVKNYRWGNFKDLNVHFDETCTQNIVSYRSSASRAAEALALSGQKNKALEMLDMASREIPVEKYNDPRSLSSMVYGYIVSGQEQKGLKLAEELKKGIFEEYDYYSSLSAYEQRFVGKQMRTKPMEYSLVVGAVSDAYNKLGQNEKGYQYLLKSIET
;
A
#
# COMPACT_ATOMS: atom_id res chain seq x y z
N ASP A 1 9.73 18.77 11.49
CA ASP A 1 9.64 18.78 10.01
C ASP A 1 10.00 20.13 9.38
N ALA A 2 9.79 21.27 10.09
CA ALA A 2 10.17 22.59 9.56
C ALA A 2 11.67 22.69 9.18
N ALA A 3 12.53 21.96 9.86
CA ALA A 3 13.98 21.89 9.55
C ALA A 3 14.32 21.15 8.26
N LEU A 4 13.37 20.37 7.71
CA LEU A 4 13.52 19.64 6.47
C LEU A 4 12.90 20.37 5.26
N ALA A 5 12.26 21.52 5.51
CA ALA A 5 11.64 22.30 4.45
C ALA A 5 12.71 22.94 3.57
N VAL A 6 12.50 22.87 2.25
CA VAL A 6 13.36 23.52 1.26
C VAL A 6 12.81 24.92 0.93
N ASP A 7 13.70 25.87 0.73
CA ASP A 7 13.33 27.23 0.35
C ASP A 7 12.83 27.34 -1.10
N LYS A 8 13.19 26.34 -1.93
CA LYS A 8 12.90 26.35 -3.35
C LYS A 8 12.75 24.92 -3.88
N ILE A 9 11.70 24.68 -4.65
CA ILE A 9 11.56 23.48 -5.48
C ILE A 9 11.95 23.83 -6.91
N THR A 10 12.92 23.11 -7.47
CA THR A 10 13.31 23.27 -8.88
C THR A 10 12.72 22.12 -9.68
N ILE A 11 11.95 22.46 -10.71
CA ILE A 11 11.34 21.48 -11.62
C ILE A 11 12.15 21.45 -12.90
N GLU A 12 12.68 20.28 -13.24
CA GLU A 12 13.32 20.01 -14.53
C GLU A 12 12.39 19.16 -15.37
N TYR A 13 11.81 19.78 -16.40
CA TYR A 13 10.91 19.06 -17.31
C TYR A 13 11.74 18.29 -18.34
N LYS A 14 11.66 16.96 -18.32
CA LYS A 14 12.52 16.06 -19.10
C LYS A 14 11.95 15.60 -20.43
N SER A 15 10.70 15.99 -20.76
CA SER A 15 10.07 15.64 -22.02
C SER A 15 10.21 16.75 -23.07
N ASN A 16 10.21 16.36 -24.34
CA ASN A 16 10.28 17.29 -25.49
C ASN A 16 8.92 17.88 -25.86
N SER A 17 7.84 17.46 -25.23
CA SER A 17 6.47 17.91 -25.50
C SER A 17 5.68 18.07 -24.23
N MET A 18 4.77 19.03 -24.19
CA MET A 18 3.81 19.24 -23.12
C MET A 18 2.40 19.00 -23.61
N PHE A 19 1.65 18.21 -22.89
CA PHE A 19 0.23 18.04 -23.10
C PHE A 19 -0.57 19.12 -22.37
N LYS A 20 -1.85 19.24 -22.65
CA LYS A 20 -2.73 20.25 -22.08
C LYS A 20 -2.83 20.13 -20.55
N ASN A 21 -2.85 18.91 -20.00
CA ASN A 21 -2.84 18.66 -18.56
C ASN A 21 -1.56 19.17 -17.88
N ASN A 22 -0.39 19.03 -18.55
CA ASN A 22 0.87 19.54 -18.02
C ASN A 22 0.87 21.08 -17.97
N LEU A 23 0.34 21.75 -19.02
CA LEU A 23 0.23 23.20 -19.04
C LEU A 23 -0.69 23.74 -17.92
N ILE A 24 -1.82 23.05 -17.67
CA ILE A 24 -2.74 23.40 -16.59
C ILE A 24 -2.06 23.25 -15.22
N LEU A 25 -1.34 22.13 -15.01
CA LEU A 25 -0.60 21.92 -13.76
C LEU A 25 0.50 22.97 -13.58
N LEU A 26 1.22 23.33 -14.65
CA LEU A 26 2.25 24.37 -14.59
C LEU A 26 1.64 25.73 -14.19
N ASP A 27 0.49 26.09 -14.73
CA ASP A 27 -0.23 27.32 -14.36
C ASP A 27 -0.66 27.30 -12.88
N ILE A 28 -1.18 26.17 -12.41
CA ILE A 28 -1.51 25.98 -10.98
C ILE A 28 -0.26 26.16 -10.11
N LEU A 29 0.86 25.52 -10.47
CA LEU A 29 2.11 25.62 -9.71
C LEU A 29 2.71 27.04 -9.73
N ALA A 30 2.61 27.74 -10.84
CA ALA A 30 3.10 29.13 -10.98
C ALA A 30 2.33 30.11 -10.09
N ASN A 31 1.05 29.81 -9.78
CA ASN A 31 0.19 30.63 -8.94
C ASN A 31 0.00 30.04 -7.53
N PHE A 32 0.82 29.05 -7.14
CA PHE A 32 0.68 28.34 -5.88
C PHE A 32 1.34 29.11 -4.73
N ASP A 33 0.54 29.43 -3.73
CA ASP A 33 0.94 30.24 -2.57
C ASP A 33 0.95 29.44 -1.24
N TRP A 34 0.81 28.13 -1.32
CA TRP A 34 0.75 27.20 -0.17
C TRP A 34 -0.48 27.33 0.72
N ASN A 35 -1.39 28.27 0.48
CA ASN A 35 -2.63 28.44 1.26
C ASN A 35 -3.67 27.35 0.95
N ARG A 36 -3.61 26.75 -0.25
CA ARG A 36 -4.46 25.63 -0.66
C ARG A 36 -3.58 24.44 -1.01
N PRO A 37 -3.85 23.23 -0.48
CA PRO A 37 -3.05 22.08 -0.80
C PRO A 37 -3.24 21.64 -2.27
N ILE A 38 -2.17 21.22 -2.92
CA ILE A 38 -2.21 20.48 -4.18
C ILE A 38 -2.09 19.01 -3.85
N ASN A 39 -3.09 18.23 -4.31
CA ASN A 39 -3.12 16.79 -4.11
C ASN A 39 -3.18 16.07 -5.46
N PHE A 40 -2.37 15.04 -5.60
CA PHE A 40 -2.39 14.12 -6.73
C PHE A 40 -3.09 12.82 -6.32
N SER A 41 -3.94 12.28 -7.18
CA SER A 41 -4.57 10.99 -6.93
C SER A 41 -3.54 9.85 -6.99
N THR A 42 -3.76 8.80 -6.22
CA THR A 42 -2.88 7.63 -6.20
C THR A 42 -2.69 6.99 -7.57
N GLY A 43 -3.69 7.04 -8.46
CA GLY A 43 -3.57 6.53 -9.84
C GLY A 43 -2.80 7.43 -10.79
N GLY A 44 -2.67 8.73 -10.47
CA GLY A 44 -2.04 9.72 -11.35
C GLY A 44 -0.53 9.88 -11.17
N ILE A 45 0.04 9.35 -10.10
CA ILE A 45 1.45 9.58 -9.73
C ILE A 45 2.45 8.66 -10.43
N TYR A 46 1.99 7.57 -11.03
CA TYR A 46 2.87 6.56 -11.66
C TYR A 46 3.58 7.06 -12.92
N ASP A 47 3.06 8.10 -13.55
CA ASP A 47 3.70 8.78 -14.66
C ASP A 47 4.37 10.07 -14.14
N PRO A 48 5.71 10.14 -14.10
CA PRO A 48 6.43 11.31 -13.61
C PRO A 48 6.07 12.61 -14.33
N GLU A 49 5.70 12.56 -15.61
CA GLU A 49 5.30 13.74 -16.38
C GLU A 49 3.99 14.35 -15.84
N ASN A 50 3.05 13.51 -15.38
CA ASN A 50 1.78 13.96 -14.84
C ASN A 50 1.92 14.73 -13.52
N ILE A 51 3.02 14.54 -12.82
CA ILE A 51 3.33 15.21 -11.54
C ILE A 51 4.53 16.16 -11.66
N PHE A 52 4.95 16.52 -12.88
CA PHE A 52 6.10 17.38 -13.12
C PHE A 52 7.39 16.94 -12.40
N TYR A 53 7.61 15.61 -12.32
CA TYR A 53 8.77 15.05 -11.62
C TYR A 53 8.88 15.47 -10.14
N LEU A 54 7.75 15.83 -9.51
CA LEU A 54 7.68 16.29 -8.11
C LEU A 54 7.62 15.14 -7.10
N GLY A 55 7.88 13.90 -7.49
CA GLY A 55 7.78 12.70 -6.64
C GLY A 55 8.47 12.85 -5.28
N ASP A 56 9.67 13.46 -5.26
CA ASP A 56 10.46 13.69 -4.05
C ASP A 56 9.82 14.67 -3.07
N TYR A 57 8.83 15.42 -3.50
CA TYR A 57 8.12 16.42 -2.70
C TYR A 57 6.68 16.01 -2.36
N LEU A 58 6.36 14.73 -2.50
CA LEU A 58 5.03 14.21 -2.20
C LEU A 58 4.96 13.61 -0.80
N GLN A 59 3.86 13.88 -0.10
CA GLN A 59 3.48 13.25 1.15
C GLN A 59 2.25 12.40 0.95
N PHE A 60 2.29 11.15 1.35
CA PHE A 60 1.16 10.25 1.30
C PHE A 60 0.14 10.57 2.39
N ASP A 61 -1.06 10.98 1.97
CA ASP A 61 -2.19 11.31 2.83
C ASP A 61 -3.36 10.28 2.65
N GLY A 62 -3.03 9.01 2.45
CA GLY A 62 -3.98 7.91 2.35
C GLY A 62 -4.49 7.65 0.92
N PHE A 63 -5.46 8.42 0.44
CA PHE A 63 -5.99 8.29 -0.93
C PHE A 63 -5.39 9.28 -1.92
N SER A 64 -4.48 10.12 -1.46
CA SER A 64 -3.82 11.11 -2.29
C SER A 64 -2.39 11.36 -1.83
N TYR A 65 -1.64 12.01 -2.69
CA TYR A 65 -0.30 12.51 -2.40
C TYR A 65 -0.31 14.02 -2.43
N ARG A 66 -0.02 14.62 -1.31
CA ARG A 66 0.02 16.08 -1.16
C ARG A 66 1.41 16.62 -1.48
N LEU A 67 1.47 17.70 -2.27
CA LEU A 67 2.69 18.45 -2.49
C LEU A 67 3.11 19.16 -1.19
N VAL A 68 4.32 18.92 -0.74
CA VAL A 68 4.91 19.54 0.46
C VAL A 68 6.31 20.06 0.14
N PRO A 69 6.74 21.16 0.79
CA PRO A 69 8.09 21.72 0.55
C PRO A 69 9.18 20.94 1.33
N ILE A 70 9.10 19.61 1.31
CA ILE A 70 10.03 18.74 2.02
C ILE A 70 10.58 17.74 1.02
N ASN A 71 11.88 17.82 0.74
CA ASN A 71 12.55 16.86 -0.14
C ASN A 71 12.69 15.52 0.60
N THR A 72 12.13 14.48 0.02
CA THR A 72 12.24 13.11 0.52
C THR A 72 12.83 12.27 -0.60
N PRO A 73 14.03 11.72 -0.43
CA PRO A 73 14.64 10.86 -1.42
C PRO A 73 13.78 9.61 -1.64
N GLU A 74 13.97 8.99 -2.81
CA GLU A 74 13.32 7.73 -3.15
C GLU A 74 13.51 6.68 -2.04
N ARG A 75 12.44 6.01 -1.68
CA ARG A 75 12.49 4.96 -0.65
C ARG A 75 13.07 3.68 -1.24
N GLU A 76 13.83 2.94 -0.43
CA GLU A 76 14.42 1.65 -0.83
C GLU A 76 13.38 0.59 -1.23
N ASP A 77 12.14 0.70 -0.72
CA ASP A 77 11.02 -0.18 -1.02
C ASP A 77 10.26 0.22 -2.30
N GLY A 78 10.68 1.28 -3.00
CA GLY A 78 10.04 1.80 -4.20
C GLY A 78 8.70 2.49 -3.97
N GLU A 79 8.26 2.62 -2.71
CA GLU A 79 7.03 3.33 -2.37
C GLU A 79 7.22 4.85 -2.48
N MET A 80 6.33 5.51 -3.22
CA MET A 80 6.40 6.95 -3.42
C MET A 80 5.95 7.73 -2.20
N GLY A 81 6.60 8.87 -1.96
CA GLY A 81 6.20 9.89 -1.01
C GLY A 81 6.56 9.57 0.45
N ARG A 82 6.82 10.63 1.18
CA ARG A 82 7.03 10.53 2.63
C ARG A 82 5.72 10.19 3.35
N VAL A 83 5.84 9.62 4.54
CA VAL A 83 4.71 9.42 5.46
C VAL A 83 4.96 10.22 6.73
N ASP A 84 4.08 11.16 7.04
CA ASP A 84 3.99 11.75 8.37
C ASP A 84 3.08 10.87 9.24
N ALA A 85 3.68 10.20 10.22
CA ALA A 85 3.00 9.19 11.01
C ALA A 85 1.75 9.71 11.75
N ASN A 86 1.83 10.91 12.34
CA ASN A 86 0.72 11.47 13.10
C ASN A 86 -0.38 12.04 12.18
N SER A 87 0.02 12.66 11.08
CA SER A 87 -0.92 13.16 10.07
C SER A 87 -1.72 12.01 9.48
N LEU A 88 -1.02 10.97 8.98
CA LEU A 88 -1.67 9.82 8.38
C LEU A 88 -2.54 9.03 9.38
N TYR A 89 -2.08 8.89 10.64
CA TYR A 89 -2.90 8.32 11.72
C TYR A 89 -4.25 9.05 11.86
N ASN A 90 -4.22 10.39 11.92
CA ASN A 90 -5.43 11.17 12.07
C ASN A 90 -6.35 11.05 10.84
N ILE A 91 -5.77 10.98 9.65
CA ILE A 91 -6.51 10.80 8.40
C ILE A 91 -7.22 9.44 8.40
N VAL A 92 -6.47 8.35 8.62
CA VAL A 92 -7.02 6.98 8.61
C VAL A 92 -8.04 6.77 9.71
N LYS A 93 -7.81 7.32 10.90
CA LYS A 93 -8.76 7.25 12.04
C LYS A 93 -10.12 7.88 11.70
N ASN A 94 -10.15 8.87 10.83
CA ASN A 94 -11.36 9.58 10.41
C ASN A 94 -11.95 9.04 9.08
N TYR A 95 -11.47 7.92 8.56
CA TYR A 95 -12.02 7.32 7.36
C TYR A 95 -13.48 6.93 7.54
N ARG A 96 -14.25 7.15 6.49
CA ARG A 96 -15.60 6.59 6.35
C ARG A 96 -15.49 5.28 5.58
N TRP A 97 -15.47 4.18 6.32
CA TRP A 97 -15.25 2.84 5.78
C TRP A 97 -16.43 2.29 4.97
N GLY A 98 -17.53 3.02 4.87
CA GLY A 98 -18.75 2.53 4.25
C GLY A 98 -19.33 1.36 5.04
N ASN A 99 -19.94 0.40 4.36
CA ASN A 99 -20.54 -0.79 4.96
C ASN A 99 -19.74 -2.07 4.65
N PHE A 100 -18.43 -1.98 4.45
CA PHE A 100 -17.61 -3.17 4.16
C PHE A 100 -17.69 -4.23 5.25
N LYS A 101 -17.85 -3.83 6.52
CA LYS A 101 -18.00 -4.75 7.65
C LYS A 101 -19.32 -5.54 7.65
N ASP A 102 -20.34 -5.07 6.97
CA ASP A 102 -21.60 -5.79 6.88
C ASP A 102 -21.48 -6.94 5.88
N LEU A 103 -21.51 -8.18 6.38
CA LEU A 103 -21.33 -9.38 5.57
C LEU A 103 -22.51 -9.61 4.59
N ASN A 104 -23.67 -9.00 4.82
CA ASN A 104 -24.87 -9.15 3.98
C ASN A 104 -24.90 -8.14 2.82
N VAL A 105 -24.09 -7.08 2.86
CA VAL A 105 -24.02 -6.09 1.78
C VAL A 105 -23.10 -6.59 0.68
N HIS A 106 -23.62 -6.73 -0.53
CA HIS A 106 -22.80 -7.05 -1.70
C HIS A 106 -22.21 -5.78 -2.31
N PHE A 107 -20.91 -5.79 -2.59
CA PHE A 107 -20.21 -4.75 -3.34
C PHE A 107 -19.75 -5.31 -4.68
N ASP A 108 -19.84 -4.50 -5.72
CA ASP A 108 -19.29 -4.84 -7.04
C ASP A 108 -17.75 -4.82 -7.03
N GLU A 109 -17.16 -5.28 -8.12
CA GLU A 109 -15.71 -5.35 -8.27
C GLU A 109 -15.05 -3.96 -8.17
N THR A 110 -15.69 -2.92 -8.70
CA THR A 110 -15.16 -1.54 -8.66
C THR A 110 -15.08 -1.02 -7.22
N CYS A 111 -16.13 -1.25 -6.44
CA CYS A 111 -16.14 -0.89 -5.02
C CYS A 111 -15.11 -1.68 -4.22
N THR A 112 -14.95 -2.98 -4.50
CA THR A 112 -13.99 -3.82 -3.77
C THR A 112 -12.53 -3.47 -4.08
N GLN A 113 -12.22 -2.91 -5.25
CA GLN A 113 -10.87 -2.41 -5.55
C GLN A 113 -10.38 -1.34 -4.57
N ASN A 114 -11.28 -0.55 -3.99
CA ASN A 114 -10.91 0.45 -2.99
C ASN A 114 -10.37 -0.15 -1.68
N ILE A 115 -10.66 -1.42 -1.39
CA ILE A 115 -10.17 -2.13 -0.20
C ILE A 115 -8.64 -2.13 -0.15
N VAL A 116 -7.98 -2.28 -1.30
CA VAL A 116 -6.51 -2.23 -1.39
C VAL A 116 -6.00 -0.90 -0.83
N SER A 117 -6.60 0.22 -1.27
CA SER A 117 -6.20 1.56 -0.81
C SER A 117 -6.44 1.78 0.69
N TYR A 118 -7.58 1.30 1.23
CA TYR A 118 -7.88 1.40 2.66
C TYR A 118 -6.87 0.62 3.50
N ARG A 119 -6.61 -0.64 3.17
CA ARG A 119 -5.68 -1.50 3.90
C ARG A 119 -4.25 -1.01 3.75
N SER A 120 -3.82 -0.62 2.56
CA SER A 120 -2.49 -0.04 2.33
C SER A 120 -2.28 1.23 3.16
N SER A 121 -3.27 2.14 3.20
CA SER A 121 -3.19 3.35 4.02
C SER A 121 -3.02 3.04 5.50
N ALA A 122 -3.79 2.08 6.02
CA ALA A 122 -3.68 1.65 7.41
C ALA A 122 -2.31 1.00 7.71
N SER A 123 -1.78 0.19 6.80
CA SER A 123 -0.48 -0.46 6.95
C SER A 123 0.68 0.54 6.88
N ARG A 124 0.65 1.50 5.95
CA ARG A 124 1.66 2.56 5.87
C ARG A 124 1.63 3.48 7.10
N ALA A 125 0.43 3.78 7.64
CA ALA A 125 0.30 4.49 8.90
C ALA A 125 0.90 3.68 10.06
N ALA A 126 0.60 2.38 10.13
CA ALA A 126 1.10 1.50 11.17
C ALA A 126 2.62 1.35 11.12
N GLU A 127 3.22 1.20 9.93
CA GLU A 127 4.67 1.17 9.77
C GLU A 127 5.32 2.45 10.29
N ALA A 128 4.87 3.62 9.82
CA ALA A 128 5.45 4.90 10.23
C ALA A 128 5.31 5.14 11.75
N LEU A 129 4.18 4.75 12.34
CA LEU A 129 3.96 4.81 13.78
C LEU A 129 4.86 3.85 14.54
N ALA A 130 5.01 2.61 14.08
CA ALA A 130 5.86 1.62 14.72
C ALA A 130 7.33 2.05 14.71
N LEU A 131 7.83 2.55 13.58
CA LEU A 131 9.19 3.07 13.43
C LEU A 131 9.44 4.32 14.29
N SER A 132 8.41 5.13 14.55
CA SER A 132 8.48 6.27 15.49
C SER A 132 8.26 5.87 16.97
N GLY A 133 8.21 4.58 17.28
CA GLY A 133 8.01 4.06 18.64
C GLY A 133 6.56 4.04 19.13
N GLN A 134 5.60 4.43 18.31
CA GLN A 134 4.17 4.53 18.66
C GLN A 134 3.40 3.23 18.37
N LYS A 135 3.92 2.07 18.79
CA LYS A 135 3.40 0.73 18.47
C LYS A 135 1.91 0.54 18.80
N ASN A 136 1.41 1.12 19.88
CA ASN A 136 0.00 0.99 20.25
C ASN A 136 -0.93 1.64 19.20
N LYS A 137 -0.55 2.81 18.68
CA LYS A 137 -1.32 3.47 17.60
C LYS A 137 -1.19 2.69 16.28
N ALA A 138 -0.03 2.09 16.03
CA ALA A 138 0.17 1.24 14.85
C ALA A 138 -0.82 0.07 14.86
N LEU A 139 -0.95 -0.61 16.00
CA LEU A 139 -1.91 -1.71 16.15
C LEU A 139 -3.36 -1.24 16.05
N GLU A 140 -3.69 -0.08 16.61
CA GLU A 140 -5.03 0.51 16.47
C GLU A 140 -5.42 0.66 14.99
N MET A 141 -4.49 1.11 14.13
CA MET A 141 -4.76 1.27 12.69
C MET A 141 -5.02 -0.07 12.00
N LEU A 142 -4.19 -1.07 12.26
CA LEU A 142 -4.33 -2.40 11.66
C LEU A 142 -5.59 -3.11 12.14
N ASP A 143 -5.88 -3.04 13.43
CA ASP A 143 -7.07 -3.66 14.02
C ASP A 143 -8.36 -2.97 13.56
N MET A 144 -8.31 -1.65 13.36
CA MET A 144 -9.41 -0.90 12.76
C MET A 144 -9.66 -1.38 11.33
N ALA A 145 -8.63 -1.45 10.49
CA ALA A 145 -8.76 -1.91 9.10
C ALA A 145 -9.30 -3.34 9.03
N SER A 146 -8.81 -4.25 9.90
CA SER A 146 -9.30 -5.63 9.95
C SER A 146 -10.75 -5.74 10.40
N ARG A 147 -11.20 -4.88 11.31
CA ARG A 147 -12.58 -4.85 11.79
C ARG A 147 -13.55 -4.27 10.76
N GLU A 148 -13.14 -3.19 10.10
CA GLU A 148 -14.01 -2.50 9.12
C GLU A 148 -14.03 -3.20 7.76
N ILE A 149 -12.98 -3.98 7.44
CA ILE A 149 -12.86 -4.79 6.22
C ILE A 149 -12.52 -6.23 6.62
N PRO A 150 -13.52 -7.06 6.96
CA PRO A 150 -13.29 -8.43 7.41
C PRO A 150 -12.56 -9.29 6.38
N VAL A 151 -11.56 -10.06 6.83
CA VAL A 151 -10.78 -10.95 5.97
C VAL A 151 -11.66 -12.06 5.38
N GLU A 152 -12.62 -12.54 6.14
CA GLU A 152 -13.55 -13.62 5.75
C GLU A 152 -14.36 -13.26 4.49
N LYS A 153 -14.60 -11.98 4.28
CA LYS A 153 -15.34 -11.48 3.10
C LYS A 153 -14.43 -10.99 1.99
N TYR A 154 -13.29 -10.41 2.35
CA TYR A 154 -12.39 -9.74 1.43
C TYR A 154 -10.98 -10.31 1.56
N ASN A 155 -10.83 -11.53 1.07
CA ASN A 155 -9.58 -12.29 1.11
C ASN A 155 -8.72 -11.96 -0.13
N ASP A 156 -8.33 -10.69 -0.30
CA ASP A 156 -7.43 -10.28 -1.37
C ASP A 156 -5.97 -10.29 -0.90
N PRO A 157 -5.13 -11.21 -1.41
CA PRO A 157 -3.74 -11.34 -0.96
C PRO A 157 -2.91 -10.06 -1.14
N ARG A 158 -3.18 -9.25 -2.15
CA ARG A 158 -2.43 -8.01 -2.43
C ARG A 158 -2.61 -6.99 -1.31
N SER A 159 -3.85 -6.79 -0.84
CA SER A 159 -4.13 -5.86 0.25
C SER A 159 -3.75 -6.44 1.61
N LEU A 160 -3.90 -7.74 1.80
CA LEU A 160 -3.62 -8.41 3.07
C LEU A 160 -2.12 -8.62 3.31
N SER A 161 -1.29 -8.74 2.26
CA SER A 161 0.16 -8.77 2.40
C SER A 161 0.68 -7.51 3.12
N SER A 162 0.14 -6.34 2.81
CA SER A 162 0.50 -5.11 3.53
C SER A 162 0.11 -5.15 5.01
N MET A 163 -0.99 -5.82 5.35
CA MET A 163 -1.40 -6.02 6.75
C MET A 163 -0.50 -7.03 7.48
N VAL A 164 -0.05 -8.10 6.80
CA VAL A 164 0.96 -9.05 7.32
C VAL A 164 2.22 -8.29 7.72
N TYR A 165 2.76 -7.52 6.79
CA TYR A 165 3.93 -6.67 7.03
C TYR A 165 3.71 -5.73 8.22
N GLY A 166 2.61 -4.98 8.22
CA GLY A 166 2.28 -4.02 9.26
C GLY A 166 2.19 -4.65 10.65
N TYR A 167 1.57 -5.82 10.80
CA TYR A 167 1.50 -6.53 12.09
C TYR A 167 2.90 -6.93 12.60
N ILE A 168 3.75 -7.49 11.73
CA ILE A 168 5.09 -7.92 12.13
C ILE A 168 5.94 -6.71 12.56
N VAL A 169 5.98 -5.65 11.77
CA VAL A 169 6.75 -4.44 12.09
C VAL A 169 6.24 -3.76 13.37
N SER A 170 4.94 -3.84 13.63
CA SER A 170 4.33 -3.31 14.85
C SER A 170 4.55 -4.18 16.09
N GLY A 171 5.24 -5.33 15.97
CA GLY A 171 5.55 -6.24 17.07
C GLY A 171 4.50 -7.32 17.34
N GLN A 172 3.51 -7.49 16.44
CA GLN A 172 2.52 -8.58 16.49
C GLN A 172 2.89 -9.70 15.51
N GLU A 173 4.11 -10.20 15.63
CA GLU A 173 4.69 -11.19 14.73
C GLU A 173 3.78 -12.40 14.53
N GLN A 174 3.28 -13.00 15.62
CA GLN A 174 2.43 -14.20 15.53
C GLN A 174 1.13 -13.94 14.77
N LYS A 175 0.55 -12.74 14.93
CA LYS A 175 -0.68 -12.35 14.23
C LYS A 175 -0.42 -12.18 12.72
N GLY A 176 0.70 -11.54 12.38
CA GLY A 176 1.14 -11.40 10.99
C GLY A 176 1.44 -12.75 10.33
N LEU A 177 2.19 -13.63 11.00
CA LEU A 177 2.50 -14.96 10.49
C LEU A 177 1.25 -15.83 10.32
N LYS A 178 0.32 -15.79 11.28
CA LYS A 178 -0.95 -16.53 11.16
C LYS A 178 -1.73 -16.08 9.93
N LEU A 179 -1.85 -14.77 9.70
CA LEU A 179 -2.51 -14.25 8.52
C LEU A 179 -1.78 -14.67 7.23
N ALA A 180 -0.45 -14.66 7.21
CA ALA A 180 0.34 -15.12 6.07
C ALA A 180 0.07 -16.59 5.74
N GLU A 181 0.03 -17.48 6.75
CA GLU A 181 -0.25 -18.91 6.55
C GLU A 181 -1.69 -19.14 6.05
N GLU A 182 -2.67 -18.40 6.58
CA GLU A 182 -4.06 -18.47 6.10
C GLU A 182 -4.16 -18.03 4.64
N LEU A 183 -3.45 -16.97 4.23
CA LEU A 183 -3.42 -16.51 2.85
C LEU A 183 -2.74 -17.52 1.92
N LYS A 184 -1.59 -18.04 2.30
CA LYS A 184 -0.88 -19.07 1.51
C LYS A 184 -1.77 -20.30 1.29
N LYS A 185 -2.42 -20.77 2.34
CA LYS A 185 -3.36 -21.90 2.26
C LYS A 185 -4.49 -21.61 1.26
N GLY A 186 -5.13 -20.44 1.36
CA GLY A 186 -6.20 -20.06 0.43
C GLY A 186 -5.72 -19.96 -1.02
N ILE A 187 -4.51 -19.44 -1.26
CA ILE A 187 -3.92 -19.36 -2.60
C ILE A 187 -3.71 -20.78 -3.18
N PHE A 188 -3.21 -21.72 -2.39
CA PHE A 188 -3.03 -23.10 -2.83
C PHE A 188 -4.37 -23.79 -3.10
N GLU A 189 -5.35 -23.66 -2.21
CA GLU A 189 -6.68 -24.24 -2.41
C GLU A 189 -7.35 -23.71 -3.70
N GLU A 190 -7.23 -22.42 -3.99
CA GLU A 190 -7.74 -21.86 -5.25
C GLU A 190 -6.96 -22.36 -6.47
N TYR A 191 -5.63 -22.45 -6.37
CA TYR A 191 -4.80 -22.95 -7.46
C TYR A 191 -5.13 -24.41 -7.78
N ASP A 192 -5.27 -25.26 -6.77
CA ASP A 192 -5.65 -26.65 -6.91
C ASP A 192 -7.04 -26.80 -7.53
N TYR A 193 -8.00 -25.98 -7.07
CA TYR A 193 -9.31 -25.93 -7.68
C TYR A 193 -9.24 -25.58 -9.18
N TYR A 194 -8.56 -24.51 -9.56
CA TYR A 194 -8.42 -24.14 -10.97
C TYR A 194 -7.69 -25.20 -11.78
N SER A 195 -6.71 -25.88 -11.20
CA SER A 195 -5.95 -26.96 -11.84
C SER A 195 -6.80 -28.21 -12.05
N SER A 196 -7.80 -28.44 -11.23
CA SER A 196 -8.72 -29.57 -11.32
C SER A 196 -9.81 -29.42 -12.41
N LEU A 197 -9.99 -28.20 -12.92
CA LEU A 197 -10.97 -27.91 -13.95
C LEU A 197 -10.57 -28.52 -15.30
N SER A 198 -11.57 -28.84 -16.14
CA SER A 198 -11.33 -29.31 -17.49
C SER A 198 -10.57 -28.27 -18.34
N ALA A 199 -9.87 -28.71 -19.38
CA ALA A 199 -9.15 -27.81 -20.27
C ALA A 199 -10.05 -26.74 -20.93
N TYR A 200 -11.33 -27.01 -21.07
CA TYR A 200 -12.30 -26.02 -21.54
C TYR A 200 -12.57 -24.95 -20.49
N GLU A 201 -12.83 -25.34 -19.25
CA GLU A 201 -13.11 -24.44 -18.14
C GLU A 201 -11.89 -23.58 -17.76
N GLN A 202 -10.69 -24.16 -17.81
CA GLN A 202 -9.44 -23.42 -17.53
C GLN A 202 -9.23 -22.22 -18.47
N ARG A 203 -9.83 -22.19 -19.65
CA ARG A 203 -9.78 -21.03 -20.56
C ARG A 203 -10.43 -19.78 -19.93
N PHE A 204 -11.44 -19.97 -19.09
CA PHE A 204 -12.17 -18.87 -18.46
C PHE A 204 -11.48 -18.38 -17.16
N VAL A 205 -10.72 -19.23 -16.49
CA VAL A 205 -10.03 -18.90 -15.22
C VAL A 205 -8.51 -18.77 -15.38
N GLY A 206 -8.00 -18.83 -16.59
CA GLY A 206 -6.57 -18.83 -16.86
C GLY A 206 -5.83 -17.55 -16.42
N LYS A 207 -6.54 -16.41 -16.31
CA LYS A 207 -6.00 -15.18 -15.75
C LYS A 207 -5.81 -15.34 -14.24
N GLN A 208 -6.82 -15.78 -13.52
CA GLN A 208 -6.82 -16.00 -12.08
C GLN A 208 -5.75 -17.02 -11.67
N MET A 209 -5.67 -18.13 -12.40
CA MET A 209 -4.66 -19.16 -12.16
C MET A 209 -3.23 -18.62 -12.29
N ARG A 210 -2.97 -17.80 -13.31
CA ARG A 210 -1.64 -17.20 -13.55
C ARG A 210 -1.23 -16.17 -12.50
N THR A 211 -2.16 -15.57 -11.78
CA THR A 211 -1.84 -14.60 -10.72
C THR A 211 -1.44 -15.27 -9.40
N LYS A 212 -1.77 -16.53 -9.18
CA LYS A 212 -1.53 -17.21 -7.88
C LYS A 212 -0.06 -17.27 -7.47
N PRO A 213 0.92 -17.59 -8.35
CA PRO A 213 2.33 -17.54 -7.97
C PRO A 213 2.78 -16.13 -7.54
N MET A 214 2.27 -15.08 -8.20
CA MET A 214 2.57 -13.70 -7.82
C MET A 214 1.94 -13.34 -6.47
N GLU A 215 0.70 -13.74 -6.23
CA GLU A 215 0.00 -13.53 -4.94
C GLU A 215 0.74 -14.24 -3.80
N TYR A 216 1.21 -15.47 -4.03
CA TYR A 216 2.05 -16.20 -3.08
C TYR A 216 3.35 -15.44 -2.77
N SER A 217 4.04 -14.98 -3.82
CA SER A 217 5.29 -14.22 -3.67
C SER A 217 5.08 -12.91 -2.90
N LEU A 218 3.95 -12.23 -3.08
CA LEU A 218 3.62 -11.01 -2.31
C LEU A 218 3.48 -11.31 -0.81
N VAL A 219 2.81 -12.41 -0.45
CA VAL A 219 2.63 -12.80 0.95
C VAL A 219 3.97 -13.17 1.60
N VAL A 220 4.76 -13.99 0.91
CA VAL A 220 6.08 -14.43 1.39
C VAL A 220 7.04 -13.25 1.50
N GLY A 221 7.06 -12.38 0.48
CA GLY A 221 7.85 -11.15 0.47
C GLY A 221 7.51 -10.24 1.63
N ALA A 222 6.22 -10.02 1.91
CA ALA A 222 5.79 -9.17 3.02
C ALA A 222 6.33 -9.61 4.39
N VAL A 223 6.43 -10.92 4.64
CA VAL A 223 7.02 -11.43 5.88
C VAL A 223 8.53 -11.20 5.90
N SER A 224 9.23 -11.51 4.80
CA SER A 224 10.68 -11.30 4.70
C SER A 224 11.05 -9.83 4.85
N ASP A 225 10.34 -8.95 4.16
CA ASP A 225 10.59 -7.51 4.19
C ASP A 225 10.34 -6.91 5.58
N ALA A 226 9.32 -7.41 6.29
CA ALA A 226 9.08 -7.01 7.66
C ALA A 226 10.23 -7.38 8.59
N TYR A 227 10.80 -8.59 8.44
CA TYR A 227 11.98 -8.98 9.20
C TYR A 227 13.21 -8.15 8.84
N ASN A 228 13.43 -7.89 7.55
CA ASN A 228 14.52 -7.03 7.08
C ASN A 228 14.40 -5.62 7.65
N LYS A 229 13.20 -5.07 7.67
CA LYS A 229 12.91 -3.75 8.26
C LYS A 229 13.23 -3.68 9.76
N LEU A 230 13.06 -4.80 10.46
CA LEU A 230 13.41 -4.92 11.89
C LEU A 230 14.88 -5.27 12.14
N GLY A 231 15.72 -5.35 11.09
CA GLY A 231 17.13 -5.76 11.19
C GLY A 231 17.33 -7.26 11.43
N GLN A 232 16.30 -8.08 11.22
CA GLN A 232 16.31 -9.54 11.40
C GLN A 232 16.50 -10.28 10.06
N ASN A 233 17.46 -9.85 9.25
CA ASN A 233 17.64 -10.30 7.87
C ASN A 233 17.78 -11.82 7.73
N GLU A 234 18.51 -12.48 8.66
CA GLU A 234 18.65 -13.93 8.65
C GLU A 234 17.29 -14.63 8.81
N LYS A 235 16.44 -14.12 9.68
CA LYS A 235 15.09 -14.67 9.89
C LYS A 235 14.21 -14.51 8.65
N GLY A 236 14.31 -13.35 7.98
CA GLY A 236 13.64 -13.11 6.70
C GLY A 236 14.10 -14.06 5.61
N TYR A 237 15.41 -14.27 5.50
CA TYR A 237 15.99 -15.20 4.55
C TYR A 237 15.57 -16.66 4.80
N GLN A 238 15.61 -17.11 6.04
CA GLN A 238 15.16 -18.46 6.42
C GLN A 238 13.67 -18.69 6.13
N TYR A 239 12.83 -17.65 6.31
CA TYR A 239 11.43 -17.74 5.94
C TYR A 239 11.22 -17.90 4.44
N LEU A 240 11.99 -17.14 3.62
CA LEU A 240 12.00 -17.30 2.15
C LEU A 240 12.38 -18.72 1.73
N LEU A 241 13.50 -19.24 2.25
CA LEU A 241 13.97 -20.60 1.91
C LEU A 241 12.90 -21.64 2.21
N LYS A 242 12.34 -21.61 3.42
CA LYS A 242 11.27 -22.54 3.82
C LYS A 242 10.04 -22.46 2.92
N SER A 243 9.73 -21.25 2.43
CA SER A 243 8.56 -21.05 1.57
C SER A 243 8.75 -21.51 0.12
N ILE A 244 10.00 -21.75 -0.31
CA ILE A 244 10.32 -22.33 -1.64
C ILE A 244 10.26 -23.86 -1.62
N GLU A 245 10.49 -24.47 -0.46
CA GLU A 245 10.48 -25.92 -0.28
C GLU A 245 9.07 -26.52 -0.11
N THR A 246 8.06 -25.66 0.05
CA THR A 246 6.65 -26.02 0.23
C THR A 246 5.88 -25.92 -1.08
#